data_59f6261a519dd58a7490d14c24575a52
#
_entry.id   59f6261a519dd58a7490d14c24575a52
#
_cell.length_a   1.000
_cell.length_b   1.000
_cell.length_c   1.000
_cell.angle_alpha   90.00
_cell.angle_beta   90.00
_cell.angle_gamma   90.00
#
_symmetry.space_group_name_H-M   'P 1'
#
loop_
_entity.id
_entity.type
_entity.pdbx_description
1 polymer ?
#
loop_
_entity_poly.entity_id
_entity_poly.type
_entity_poly.pdbx_seq_one_letter_code
_entity_poly.pdbx_strand_id
1 'polypeptide(L)'
;MRRQLRRLGVTHQYVVIQPTARQLFKCWDNDKFSRVIDALERRGYQVVLTSGPSADDLACVEEIALGCETKPVTGLAGKTRFPELGALIDHAALFIGVDSAPGHIAAAVKTPVICLFGATDHVFWRPWTDNIIQFWAGDYQPMPKRSELDRNKKYMSVIPVEDVIAATEKLLPQNAQIIEMDAPV
;
A
#
# COMPACT_ATOMS: atom_id res chain seq x y z
N MET A 1 16.35 -9.37 -3.31
CA MET A 1 14.88 -9.24 -3.45
C MET A 1 14.32 -10.16 -4.56
N ARG A 2 14.77 -10.10 -5.81
CA ARG A 2 14.24 -10.93 -6.93
C ARG A 2 14.13 -12.43 -6.61
N ARG A 3 15.17 -13.05 -5.99
CA ARG A 3 15.15 -14.48 -5.60
C ARG A 3 14.05 -14.79 -4.58
N GLN A 4 13.76 -13.89 -3.64
CA GLN A 4 12.68 -14.07 -2.67
C GLN A 4 11.31 -13.97 -3.33
N LEU A 5 11.09 -12.96 -4.19
CA LEU A 5 9.86 -12.81 -4.96
C LEU A 5 9.54 -14.05 -5.80
N ARG A 6 10.56 -14.60 -6.50
CA ARG A 6 10.40 -15.84 -7.28
C ARG A 6 9.97 -17.01 -6.39
N ARG A 7 10.59 -17.18 -5.21
CA ARG A 7 10.20 -18.23 -4.25
C ARG A 7 8.78 -18.08 -3.74
N LEU A 8 8.26 -16.87 -3.74
CA LEU A 8 6.90 -16.53 -3.34
C LEU A 8 5.90 -16.55 -4.52
N GLY A 9 6.34 -16.99 -5.71
CA GLY A 9 5.50 -17.13 -6.89
C GLY A 9 5.19 -15.82 -7.62
N VAL A 10 5.98 -14.76 -7.39
CA VAL A 10 5.81 -13.50 -8.14
C VAL A 10 6.43 -13.65 -9.53
N THR A 11 5.59 -13.61 -10.55
CA THR A 11 5.94 -13.81 -11.98
C THR A 11 5.48 -12.67 -12.88
N HIS A 12 4.62 -11.79 -12.37
CA HIS A 12 4.07 -10.63 -13.09
C HIS A 12 4.49 -9.33 -12.40
N GLN A 13 4.27 -8.21 -13.08
CA GLN A 13 4.38 -6.90 -12.45
C GLN A 13 3.55 -6.89 -11.17
N TYR A 14 4.10 -6.32 -10.12
CA TYR A 14 3.46 -6.34 -8.82
C TYR A 14 3.32 -4.94 -8.23
N VAL A 15 2.34 -4.83 -7.36
CA VAL A 15 2.08 -3.66 -6.54
C VAL A 15 2.42 -3.99 -5.09
N VAL A 16 3.12 -3.09 -4.41
CA VAL A 16 3.37 -3.21 -2.96
C VAL A 16 2.30 -2.45 -2.22
N ILE A 17 1.63 -3.10 -1.29
CA ILE A 17 0.65 -2.46 -0.40
C ILE A 17 1.12 -2.56 1.05
N GLN A 18 1.20 -1.40 1.73
CA GLN A 18 1.49 -1.27 3.15
C GLN A 18 0.27 -0.72 3.87
N PRO A 19 -0.63 -1.58 4.40
CA PRO A 19 -1.90 -1.15 4.96
C PRO A 19 -1.78 -0.63 6.40
N THR A 20 -0.66 -0.89 7.07
CA THR A 20 -0.51 -0.65 8.50
C THR A 20 0.33 0.58 8.82
N ALA A 21 0.00 1.21 9.92
CA ALA A 21 0.76 2.26 10.58
C ALA A 21 0.76 2.01 12.09
N ARG A 22 1.73 2.57 12.80
CA ARG A 22 1.85 2.42 14.27
C ARG A 22 0.58 2.81 15.04
N GLN A 23 -0.30 3.62 14.46
CA GLN A 23 -1.48 4.17 15.13
C GLN A 23 -2.73 3.91 14.28
N LEU A 24 -3.77 3.39 14.90
CA LEU A 24 -5.02 3.00 14.24
C LEU A 24 -5.68 4.15 13.47
N PHE A 25 -5.62 5.38 13.98
CA PHE A 25 -6.20 6.54 13.31
C PHE A 25 -5.52 6.90 11.96
N LYS A 26 -4.38 6.25 11.66
CA LYS A 26 -3.65 6.34 10.39
C LYS A 26 -3.88 5.11 9.50
N CYS A 27 -4.81 4.24 9.83
CA CYS A 27 -5.14 3.05 9.04
C CYS A 27 -6.47 3.24 8.32
N TRP A 28 -6.58 2.59 7.17
CA TRP A 28 -7.82 2.50 6.40
C TRP A 28 -8.55 1.19 6.72
N ASP A 29 -9.73 0.97 6.12
CA ASP A 29 -10.52 -0.22 6.33
C ASP A 29 -9.94 -1.43 5.59
N ASN A 30 -9.89 -2.57 6.26
CA ASN A 30 -9.25 -3.79 5.72
C ASN A 30 -10.02 -4.34 4.52
N ASP A 31 -11.35 -4.30 4.55
CA ASP A 31 -12.22 -4.70 3.44
C ASP A 31 -12.01 -3.85 2.18
N LYS A 32 -11.71 -2.56 2.34
CA LYS A 32 -11.41 -1.67 1.23
C LYS A 32 -10.06 -1.99 0.60
N PHE A 33 -9.05 -2.34 1.40
CA PHE A 33 -7.80 -2.85 0.85
C PHE A 33 -8.02 -4.15 0.07
N SER A 34 -8.82 -5.08 0.58
CA SER A 34 -9.16 -6.32 -0.13
C SER A 34 -9.78 -6.03 -1.51
N ARG A 35 -10.71 -5.08 -1.59
CA ARG A 35 -11.32 -4.67 -2.87
C ARG A 35 -10.33 -4.02 -3.85
N VAL A 36 -9.38 -3.22 -3.35
CA VAL A 36 -8.29 -2.65 -4.19
C VAL A 36 -7.40 -3.77 -4.72
N ILE A 37 -7.06 -4.75 -3.87
CA ILE A 37 -6.27 -5.92 -4.25
C ILE A 37 -6.97 -6.71 -5.36
N ASP A 38 -8.24 -7.03 -5.18
CA ASP A 38 -9.02 -7.76 -6.18
C ASP A 38 -9.09 -7.01 -7.52
N ALA A 39 -9.24 -5.68 -7.48
CA ALA A 39 -9.23 -4.87 -8.70
C ALA A 39 -7.88 -4.90 -9.43
N LEU A 40 -6.76 -4.90 -8.70
CA LEU A 40 -5.41 -5.03 -9.27
C LEU A 40 -5.16 -6.42 -9.85
N GLU A 41 -5.53 -7.46 -9.11
CA GLU A 41 -5.35 -8.87 -9.52
C GLU A 41 -6.18 -9.19 -10.78
N ARG A 42 -7.40 -8.66 -10.91
CA ARG A 42 -8.20 -8.79 -12.15
C ARG A 42 -7.53 -8.16 -13.37
N ARG A 43 -6.61 -7.21 -13.17
CA ARG A 43 -5.78 -6.60 -14.22
C ARG A 43 -4.43 -7.33 -14.39
N GLY A 44 -4.23 -8.45 -13.71
CA GLY A 44 -3.03 -9.27 -13.78
C GLY A 44 -1.86 -8.79 -12.92
N TYR A 45 -2.01 -7.71 -12.13
CA TYR A 45 -0.99 -7.29 -11.18
C TYR A 45 -1.01 -8.19 -9.96
N GLN A 46 0.14 -8.78 -9.62
CA GLN A 46 0.26 -9.46 -8.33
C GLN A 46 0.42 -8.44 -7.21
N VAL A 47 -0.16 -8.72 -6.05
CA VAL A 47 -0.04 -7.82 -4.91
C VAL A 47 0.85 -8.44 -3.83
N VAL A 48 1.82 -7.66 -3.37
CA VAL A 48 2.69 -8.01 -2.25
C VAL A 48 2.31 -7.16 -1.05
N LEU A 49 1.72 -7.77 -0.03
CA LEU A 49 1.41 -7.12 1.23
C LEU A 49 2.65 -7.07 2.12
N THR A 50 2.92 -5.90 2.68
CA THR A 50 3.97 -5.67 3.67
C THR A 50 3.37 -5.08 4.95
N SER A 51 4.07 -5.23 6.06
CA SER A 51 3.67 -4.67 7.36
C SER A 51 4.86 -4.53 8.30
N GLY A 52 4.64 -3.87 9.44
CA GLY A 52 5.49 -4.01 10.60
C GLY A 52 5.44 -5.43 11.19
N PRO A 53 6.32 -5.77 12.13
CA PRO A 53 6.42 -7.11 12.70
C PRO A 53 5.51 -7.36 13.91
N SER A 54 4.66 -6.40 14.31
CA SER A 54 3.77 -6.57 15.45
C SER A 54 2.67 -7.59 15.17
N ALA A 55 2.13 -8.22 16.24
CA ALA A 55 1.02 -9.15 16.10
C ALA A 55 -0.21 -8.49 15.43
N ASP A 56 -0.50 -7.24 15.79
CA ASP A 56 -1.62 -6.47 15.23
C ASP A 56 -1.40 -6.18 13.73
N ASP A 57 -0.16 -5.84 13.32
CA ASP A 57 0.17 -5.63 11.91
C ASP A 57 -0.01 -6.92 11.09
N LEU A 58 0.43 -8.05 11.63
CA LEU A 58 0.30 -9.35 10.97
C LEU A 58 -1.15 -9.80 10.89
N ALA A 59 -1.93 -9.61 11.97
CA ALA A 59 -3.35 -9.90 11.98
C ALA A 59 -4.12 -9.05 10.94
N CYS A 60 -3.77 -7.76 10.80
CA CYS A 60 -4.33 -6.88 9.79
C CYS A 60 -4.05 -7.41 8.38
N VAL A 61 -2.83 -7.84 8.08
CA VAL A 61 -2.47 -8.43 6.78
C VAL A 61 -3.22 -9.73 6.52
N GLU A 62 -3.38 -10.58 7.54
CA GLU A 62 -4.13 -11.84 7.42
C GLU A 62 -5.61 -11.56 7.14
N GLU A 63 -6.24 -10.64 7.87
CA GLU A 63 -7.63 -10.24 7.66
C GLU A 63 -7.87 -9.72 6.24
N ILE A 64 -6.99 -8.83 5.74
CA ILE A 64 -7.06 -8.33 4.37
C ILE A 64 -6.95 -9.49 3.36
N ALA A 65 -5.97 -10.37 3.54
CA ALA A 65 -5.75 -11.49 2.63
C ALA A 65 -6.91 -12.50 2.63
N LEU A 66 -7.57 -12.69 3.77
CA LEU A 66 -8.77 -13.52 3.87
C LEU A 66 -9.99 -12.90 3.16
N GLY A 67 -10.06 -11.58 3.11
CA GLY A 67 -11.12 -10.83 2.43
C GLY A 67 -10.97 -10.75 0.91
N CYS A 68 -9.82 -11.17 0.33
CA CYS A 68 -9.58 -11.14 -1.11
C CYS A 68 -10.13 -12.37 -1.84
N GLU A 69 -10.62 -12.18 -3.08
CA GLU A 69 -10.97 -13.25 -4.01
C GLU A 69 -9.73 -14.05 -4.42
N THR A 70 -8.64 -13.35 -4.73
CA THR A 70 -7.31 -13.93 -5.05
C THR A 70 -6.36 -13.60 -3.91
N LYS A 71 -5.64 -14.60 -3.42
CA LYS A 71 -4.73 -14.40 -2.28
C LYS A 71 -3.49 -13.59 -2.67
N PRO A 72 -3.26 -12.43 -2.07
CA PRO A 72 -2.03 -11.67 -2.27
C PRO A 72 -0.83 -12.38 -1.65
N VAL A 73 0.37 -11.97 -2.04
CA VAL A 73 1.62 -12.47 -1.48
C VAL A 73 1.87 -11.82 -0.11
N THR A 74 1.81 -12.60 0.96
CA THR A 74 1.99 -12.14 2.35
C THR A 74 3.31 -12.57 2.98
N GLY A 75 4.10 -13.39 2.28
CA GLY A 75 5.31 -14.02 2.84
C GLY A 75 6.42 -13.06 3.28
N LEU A 76 6.34 -11.77 2.93
CA LEU A 76 7.27 -10.71 3.32
C LEU A 76 6.73 -9.81 4.46
N ALA A 77 5.46 -9.94 4.85
CA ALA A 77 4.88 -9.15 5.91
C ALA A 77 5.63 -9.35 7.25
N GLY A 78 6.00 -8.27 7.89
CA GLY A 78 6.76 -8.27 9.14
C GLY A 78 8.21 -8.76 9.04
N LYS A 79 8.71 -9.10 7.84
CA LYS A 79 10.02 -9.75 7.63
C LYS A 79 11.02 -8.90 6.87
N THR A 80 10.67 -7.69 6.45
CA THR A 80 11.55 -6.81 5.70
C THR A 80 12.14 -5.73 6.61
N ARG A 81 13.46 -5.51 6.52
CA ARG A 81 14.12 -4.32 7.02
C ARG A 81 14.02 -3.21 5.96
N PHE A 82 14.30 -1.96 6.33
CA PHE A 82 14.17 -0.82 5.40
C PHE A 82 14.93 -0.98 4.08
N PRO A 83 16.18 -1.48 4.03
CA PRO A 83 16.86 -1.70 2.75
C PRO A 83 16.18 -2.76 1.89
N GLU A 84 15.67 -3.82 2.50
CA GLU A 84 14.95 -4.89 1.81
C GLU A 84 13.59 -4.40 1.29
N LEU A 85 12.88 -3.61 2.10
CA LEU A 85 11.63 -2.97 1.71
C LEU A 85 11.86 -1.98 0.57
N GLY A 86 12.93 -1.18 0.64
CA GLY A 86 13.32 -0.28 -0.44
C GLY A 86 13.58 -1.02 -1.75
N ALA A 87 14.34 -2.13 -1.71
CA ALA A 87 14.59 -2.96 -2.88
C ALA A 87 13.32 -3.69 -3.40
N LEU A 88 12.34 -3.96 -2.54
CA LEU A 88 11.04 -4.48 -2.93
C LEU A 88 10.24 -3.40 -3.68
N ILE A 89 10.17 -2.21 -3.13
CA ILE A 89 9.39 -1.10 -3.66
C ILE A 89 10.01 -0.57 -4.97
N ASP A 90 11.34 -0.50 -5.07
CA ASP A 90 12.08 -0.03 -6.25
C ASP A 90 11.72 -0.79 -7.55
N HIS A 91 11.34 -2.06 -7.43
CA HIS A 91 10.94 -2.90 -8.55
C HIS A 91 9.43 -3.06 -8.71
N ALA A 92 8.65 -2.42 -7.84
CA ALA A 92 7.19 -2.45 -7.93
C ALA A 92 6.67 -1.47 -9.00
N ALA A 93 5.58 -1.83 -9.65
CA ALA A 93 4.90 -0.93 -10.59
C ALA A 93 4.21 0.25 -9.87
N LEU A 94 3.79 0.04 -8.61
CA LEU A 94 3.10 1.01 -7.78
C LEU A 94 3.29 0.65 -6.30
N PHE A 95 3.36 1.67 -5.46
CA PHE A 95 3.22 1.55 -4.01
C PHE A 95 1.90 2.18 -3.56
N ILE A 96 1.14 1.46 -2.73
CA ILE A 96 -0.07 1.97 -2.08
C ILE A 96 0.11 1.85 -0.57
N GLY A 97 -0.12 2.93 0.16
CA GLY A 97 0.04 2.87 1.61
C GLY A 97 -0.65 4.01 2.34
N VAL A 98 -0.64 3.88 3.66
CA VAL A 98 -1.13 4.91 4.58
C VAL A 98 0.02 5.83 5.00
N ASP A 99 -0.27 6.92 5.71
CA ASP A 99 0.72 7.87 6.27
C ASP A 99 1.72 7.16 7.20
N SER A 100 2.79 6.64 6.60
CA SER A 100 3.85 5.88 7.27
C SER A 100 5.18 5.90 6.48
N ALA A 101 6.27 5.51 7.12
CA ALA A 101 7.62 5.54 6.55
C ALA A 101 7.77 4.87 5.16
N PRO A 102 7.12 3.75 4.83
CA PRO A 102 7.22 3.13 3.52
C PRO A 102 6.82 4.02 2.34
N GLY A 103 5.87 4.95 2.51
CA GLY A 103 5.52 5.92 1.47
C GLY A 103 6.69 6.86 1.11
N HIS A 104 7.50 7.26 2.09
CA HIS A 104 8.71 8.05 1.85
C HIS A 104 9.81 7.23 1.18
N ILE A 105 9.90 5.94 1.49
CA ILE A 105 10.83 5.03 0.81
C ILE A 105 10.43 4.91 -0.67
N ALA A 106 9.14 4.74 -0.97
CA ALA A 106 8.63 4.68 -2.33
C ALA A 106 8.96 5.95 -3.13
N ALA A 107 8.78 7.12 -2.52
CA ALA A 107 9.18 8.40 -3.11
C ALA A 107 10.68 8.46 -3.39
N ALA A 108 11.52 8.01 -2.46
CA ALA A 108 12.98 8.03 -2.58
C ALA A 108 13.50 7.13 -3.71
N VAL A 109 12.86 5.98 -3.95
CA VAL A 109 13.19 5.06 -5.05
C VAL A 109 12.41 5.35 -6.34
N LYS A 110 11.63 6.46 -6.37
CA LYS A 110 10.88 6.97 -7.53
C LYS A 110 9.76 6.04 -8.03
N THR A 111 9.31 5.10 -7.22
CA THR A 111 8.13 4.30 -7.51
C THR A 111 6.87 5.17 -7.44
N PRO A 112 5.91 5.07 -8.36
CA PRO A 112 4.62 5.76 -8.24
C PRO A 112 3.94 5.46 -6.90
N VAL A 113 3.28 6.46 -6.31
CA VAL A 113 2.70 6.35 -4.96
C VAL A 113 1.22 6.67 -4.95
N ILE A 114 0.42 5.84 -4.30
CA ILE A 114 -0.89 6.24 -3.77
C ILE A 114 -0.76 6.27 -2.25
N CYS A 115 -1.00 7.44 -1.64
CA CYS A 115 -0.87 7.63 -0.21
C CYS A 115 -2.18 8.11 0.41
N LEU A 116 -2.64 7.41 1.47
CA LEU A 116 -3.87 7.73 2.18
C LEU A 116 -3.55 8.44 3.49
N PHE A 117 -4.23 9.55 3.73
CA PHE A 117 -4.11 10.36 4.93
C PHE A 117 -5.45 10.49 5.65
N GLY A 118 -5.42 10.29 6.96
CA GLY A 118 -6.54 10.54 7.87
C GLY A 118 -6.52 11.95 8.45
N ALA A 119 -6.45 12.04 9.77
CA ALA A 119 -6.46 13.29 10.52
C ALA A 119 -5.05 13.92 10.71
N THR A 120 -4.06 13.47 9.95
CA THR A 120 -2.70 14.04 9.97
C THR A 120 -2.55 15.14 8.92
N ASP A 121 -1.57 16.01 9.13
CA ASP A 121 -1.21 17.06 8.17
C ASP A 121 -0.63 16.42 6.90
N HIS A 122 -1.47 16.30 5.88
CA HIS A 122 -1.16 15.65 4.61
C HIS A 122 -0.23 16.49 3.71
N VAL A 123 -0.09 17.78 3.98
CA VAL A 123 0.84 18.67 3.26
C VAL A 123 2.24 18.52 3.83
N PHE A 124 2.37 18.55 5.15
CA PHE A 124 3.66 18.45 5.84
C PHE A 124 4.27 17.05 5.76
N TRP A 125 3.45 15.99 5.87
CA TRP A 125 3.89 14.60 5.87
C TRP A 125 3.82 13.91 4.51
N ARG A 126 3.57 14.65 3.46
CA ARG A 126 3.53 14.14 2.09
C ARG A 126 4.85 13.50 1.70
N PRO A 127 4.87 12.30 1.07
CA PRO A 127 6.03 11.76 0.39
C PRO A 127 6.55 12.75 -0.66
N TRP A 128 7.86 12.98 -0.69
CA TRP A 128 8.49 14.00 -1.53
C TRP A 128 8.69 13.47 -2.96
N THR A 129 7.65 13.50 -3.74
CA THR A 129 7.63 13.09 -5.16
C THR A 129 6.48 13.77 -5.88
N ASP A 130 6.63 13.98 -7.20
CA ASP A 130 5.55 14.47 -8.07
C ASP A 130 4.72 13.30 -8.64
N ASN A 131 5.25 12.06 -8.60
CA ASN A 131 4.55 10.86 -9.05
C ASN A 131 3.70 10.25 -7.93
N ILE A 132 2.73 11.02 -7.45
CA ILE A 132 1.87 10.66 -6.33
C ILE A 132 0.42 11.08 -6.57
N ILE A 133 -0.52 10.18 -6.23
CA ILE A 133 -1.91 10.52 -5.99
C ILE A 133 -2.16 10.38 -4.49
N GLN A 134 -2.65 11.46 -3.88
CA GLN A 134 -2.87 11.53 -2.45
C GLN A 134 -4.35 11.69 -2.17
N PHE A 135 -4.85 10.93 -1.20
CA PHE A 135 -6.20 11.07 -0.67
C PHE A 135 -6.13 11.54 0.77
N TRP A 136 -6.83 12.59 1.08
CA TRP A 136 -6.95 13.08 2.44
C TRP A 136 -8.40 13.01 2.92
N ALA A 137 -8.62 12.40 4.06
CA ALA A 137 -9.97 12.25 4.63
C ALA A 137 -10.68 13.59 4.85
N GLY A 138 -9.92 14.70 4.98
CA GLY A 138 -10.46 16.05 5.09
C GLY A 138 -11.14 16.58 3.84
N ASP A 139 -10.92 15.98 2.67
CA ASP A 139 -11.64 16.31 1.44
C ASP A 139 -13.07 15.75 1.43
N TYR A 140 -13.35 14.77 2.30
CA TYR A 140 -14.63 14.08 2.40
C TYR A 140 -15.43 14.44 3.65
N GLN A 141 -14.76 14.83 4.74
CA GLN A 141 -15.40 15.25 5.99
C GLN A 141 -14.49 16.16 6.81
N PRO A 142 -15.02 17.02 7.69
CA PRO A 142 -14.21 17.81 8.61
C PRO A 142 -13.31 16.95 9.51
N MET A 143 -12.05 17.34 9.64
CA MET A 143 -11.10 16.65 10.52
C MET A 143 -11.04 17.30 11.90
N PRO A 144 -10.87 16.52 12.97
CA PRO A 144 -10.72 17.06 14.31
C PRO A 144 -9.42 17.85 14.46
N LYS A 145 -9.40 18.79 15.39
CA LYS A 145 -8.14 19.38 15.83
C LYS A 145 -7.28 18.33 16.52
N ARG A 146 -5.96 18.54 16.55
CA ARG A 146 -5.01 17.61 17.16
C ARG A 146 -5.35 17.29 18.63
N SER A 147 -5.90 18.25 19.37
CA SER A 147 -6.35 18.08 20.76
C SER A 147 -7.60 17.23 20.94
N GLU A 148 -8.38 17.07 19.86
CA GLU A 148 -9.68 16.37 19.83
C GLU A 148 -9.56 15.00 19.13
N LEU A 149 -8.34 14.61 18.76
CA LEU A 149 -8.09 13.41 17.98
C LEU A 149 -8.37 12.15 18.82
N ASP A 150 -9.34 11.36 18.37
CA ASP A 150 -9.56 10.01 18.90
C ASP A 150 -8.60 9.04 18.20
N ARG A 151 -7.65 8.48 18.96
CA ARG A 151 -6.63 7.58 18.43
C ARG A 151 -7.15 6.18 18.07
N ASN A 152 -8.36 5.83 18.53
CA ASN A 152 -9.01 4.55 18.26
C ASN A 152 -9.98 4.61 17.08
N LYS A 153 -10.12 5.78 16.43
CA LYS A 153 -10.99 5.98 15.28
C LYS A 153 -10.20 5.94 13.97
N LYS A 154 -10.64 5.16 13.01
CA LYS A 154 -10.12 5.18 11.63
C LYS A 154 -10.74 6.36 10.86
N TYR A 155 -10.01 7.45 10.69
CA TYR A 155 -10.50 8.64 9.97
C TYR A 155 -10.53 8.45 8.47
N MET A 156 -9.71 7.54 7.93
CA MET A 156 -9.66 7.25 6.49
C MET A 156 -10.87 6.48 5.98
N SER A 157 -11.74 5.93 6.87
CA SER A 157 -12.93 5.16 6.47
C SER A 157 -13.88 5.93 5.55
N VAL A 158 -13.80 7.26 5.50
CA VAL A 158 -14.60 8.10 4.59
C VAL A 158 -14.07 8.13 3.17
N ILE A 159 -12.80 7.74 2.94
CA ILE A 159 -12.22 7.69 1.59
C ILE A 159 -12.86 6.53 0.83
N PRO A 160 -13.54 6.80 -0.32
CA PRO A 160 -14.18 5.75 -1.11
C PRO A 160 -13.13 4.83 -1.72
N VAL A 161 -13.40 3.54 -1.74
CA VAL A 161 -12.51 2.58 -2.37
C VAL A 161 -12.47 2.76 -3.89
N GLU A 162 -13.55 3.19 -4.48
CA GLU A 162 -13.68 3.48 -5.91
C GLU A 162 -12.68 4.55 -6.37
N ASP A 163 -12.45 5.58 -5.56
CA ASP A 163 -11.49 6.64 -5.85
C ASP A 163 -10.05 6.09 -5.88
N VAL A 164 -9.73 5.20 -4.93
CA VAL A 164 -8.41 4.57 -4.85
C VAL A 164 -8.21 3.60 -6.03
N ILE A 165 -9.22 2.82 -6.40
CA ILE A 165 -9.19 1.95 -7.59
C ILE A 165 -8.97 2.79 -8.85
N ALA A 166 -9.73 3.86 -9.04
CA ALA A 166 -9.57 4.77 -10.18
C ALA A 166 -8.18 5.41 -10.23
N ALA A 167 -7.56 5.70 -9.08
CA ALA A 167 -6.19 6.18 -9.02
C ALA A 167 -5.18 5.12 -9.51
N THR A 168 -5.40 3.83 -9.23
CA THR A 168 -4.54 2.76 -9.77
C THR A 168 -4.60 2.70 -11.29
N GLU A 169 -5.76 2.99 -11.89
CA GLU A 169 -5.95 3.01 -13.34
C GLU A 169 -5.21 4.17 -14.02
N LYS A 170 -5.05 5.30 -13.31
CA LYS A 170 -4.29 6.45 -13.81
C LYS A 170 -2.78 6.24 -13.79
N LEU A 171 -2.28 5.47 -12.81
CA LEU A 171 -0.85 5.29 -12.59
C LEU A 171 -0.29 4.01 -13.22
N LEU A 172 -1.14 3.03 -13.54
CA LEU A 172 -0.74 1.73 -14.07
C LEU A 172 -1.30 1.51 -15.46
N PRO A 173 -0.56 0.85 -16.39
CA PRO A 173 -1.13 0.28 -17.61
C PRO A 173 -2.35 -0.58 -17.34
N GLN A 174 -3.21 -0.73 -18.37
CA GLN A 174 -4.48 -1.47 -18.22
C GLN A 174 -4.27 -2.92 -17.75
N ASN A 175 -3.22 -3.58 -18.26
CA ASN A 175 -2.86 -4.95 -17.87
C ASN A 175 -1.39 -5.04 -17.47
N ALA A 176 -1.11 -5.88 -16.47
CA ALA A 176 0.24 -6.19 -16.05
C ALA A 176 1.01 -6.97 -17.12
N GLN A 177 2.31 -6.79 -17.14
CA GLN A 177 3.23 -7.55 -17.97
C GLN A 177 3.89 -8.67 -17.16
N ILE A 178 4.25 -9.77 -17.84
CA ILE A 178 5.08 -10.82 -17.23
C ILE A 178 6.47 -10.25 -16.98
N ILE A 179 7.02 -10.50 -15.80
CA ILE A 179 8.38 -10.11 -15.46
C ILE A 179 9.32 -11.26 -15.82
N GLU A 180 10.22 -11.05 -16.77
CA GLU A 180 11.35 -11.96 -16.96
C GLU A 180 12.31 -11.85 -15.78
N MET A 181 12.18 -12.77 -14.83
CA MET A 181 13.04 -12.81 -13.62
C MET A 181 14.40 -13.48 -13.90
N ASP A 182 14.68 -13.91 -15.13
CA ASP A 182 15.82 -14.74 -15.51
C ASP A 182 16.94 -14.01 -16.26
N ALA A 183 16.86 -12.71 -16.50
CA ALA A 183 18.00 -12.01 -17.07
C ALA A 183 19.19 -12.05 -16.09
N PRO A 184 20.31 -12.74 -16.42
CA PRO A 184 21.51 -12.68 -15.62
C PRO A 184 22.05 -11.24 -15.63
N VAL A 185 22.45 -10.74 -14.47
CA VAL A 185 23.22 -9.49 -14.32
C VAL A 185 24.67 -9.78 -14.66
#